data_3c87b95cab2308c2d3e7f2ebe02e221f
#
_entry.id   3c87b95cab2308c2d3e7f2ebe02e221f
#
_cell.length_a   1.000
_cell.length_b   1.000
_cell.length_c   1.000
_cell.angle_alpha   90.00
_cell.angle_beta   90.00
_cell.angle_gamma   90.00
#
_symmetry.space_group_name_H-M   'P 1'
#
loop_
_entity.id
_entity.type
_entity.pdbx_description
1 polymer ?
#
loop_
_entity_poly.entity_id
_entity_poly.type
_entity_poly.pdbx_seq_one_letter_code
_entity_poly.pdbx_strand_id
1 'polypeptide(L)'
;MNKKVLDVCCGPKGMWFDKHDERALYLDRRSQDYDIAPNAAYPNGGTLRIRPDIVGDFTDIKQPNNSFWHIVFDPPHIRQKNPNALLTKQYGSLSGEWRDMLSKGFKECFRVLKPNGTLIFKWNECRVPIKEILELTDVKPLYGHKSGKKMQTHWVAFIKE
;
A
#
# COMPACT_ATOMS: atom_id res chain seq x y z
N MET A 1 22.35 1.24 7.49
CA MET A 1 21.60 2.45 7.93
C MET A 1 20.25 2.03 8.47
N ASN A 2 19.76 2.67 9.54
CA ASN A 2 18.46 2.34 10.11
C ASN A 2 17.36 3.02 9.27
N LYS A 3 16.67 2.24 8.43
CA LYS A 3 15.57 2.74 7.57
C LYS A 3 14.42 3.21 8.45
N LYS A 4 13.94 4.42 8.20
CA LYS A 4 12.93 5.11 9.04
C LYS A 4 11.50 4.95 8.54
N VAL A 5 11.35 4.64 7.26
CA VAL A 5 10.08 4.52 6.56
C VAL A 5 9.89 3.08 6.11
N LEU A 6 8.67 2.53 6.22
CA LEU A 6 8.30 1.26 5.63
C LEU A 6 7.11 1.47 4.69
N ASP A 7 7.25 1.07 3.43
CA ASP A 7 6.15 0.92 2.49
C ASP A 7 5.75 -0.56 2.48
N VAL A 8 4.57 -0.87 3.01
CA VAL A 8 4.15 -2.25 3.30
C VAL A 8 3.50 -2.98 2.12
N CYS A 9 3.28 -2.29 1.00
CA CYS A 9 2.77 -2.86 -0.24
C CYS A 9 3.19 -1.99 -1.44
N CYS A 10 4.51 -1.90 -1.61
CA CYS A 10 5.15 -0.89 -2.48
C CYS A 10 4.79 -1.01 -3.97
N GLY A 11 4.36 -2.18 -4.45
CA GLY A 11 4.09 -2.40 -5.86
C GLY A 11 5.26 -1.94 -6.75
N PRO A 12 5.00 -1.23 -7.85
CA PRO A 12 6.05 -0.66 -8.71
C PRO A 12 6.64 0.66 -8.17
N LYS A 13 6.38 1.00 -6.91
CA LYS A 13 6.83 2.24 -6.24
C LYS A 13 6.38 3.51 -6.99
N GLY A 14 5.15 3.50 -7.50
CA GLY A 14 4.64 4.55 -8.39
C GLY A 14 4.43 5.91 -7.72
N MET A 15 4.30 5.96 -6.39
CA MET A 15 4.16 7.21 -5.63
C MET A 15 5.49 7.81 -5.17
N TRP A 16 6.60 7.09 -5.31
CA TRP A 16 7.90 7.51 -4.85
C TRP A 16 8.62 8.36 -5.90
N PHE A 17 9.14 9.52 -5.50
CA PHE A 17 9.98 10.35 -6.35
C PHE A 17 11.31 9.65 -6.64
N ASP A 18 11.94 9.08 -5.59
CA ASP A 18 13.08 8.17 -5.72
C ASP A 18 12.66 6.77 -5.30
N LYS A 19 12.68 5.82 -6.24
CA LYS A 19 12.32 4.42 -6.02
C LYS A 19 13.38 3.63 -5.24
N HIS A 20 14.52 4.26 -4.97
CA HIS A 20 15.66 3.72 -4.24
C HIS A 20 16.00 4.54 -2.99
N ASP A 21 15.04 5.32 -2.48
CA ASP A 21 15.24 6.17 -1.29
C ASP A 21 15.81 5.35 -0.12
N GLU A 22 17.01 5.68 0.30
CA GLU A 22 17.73 4.94 1.35
C GLU A 22 17.05 5.02 2.72
N ARG A 23 16.16 5.99 2.95
CA ARG A 23 15.38 6.13 4.18
C ARG A 23 14.25 5.13 4.28
N ALA A 24 13.84 4.52 3.15
CA ALA A 24 12.70 3.62 3.04
C ALA A 24 13.12 2.15 2.92
N LEU A 25 12.30 1.27 3.49
CA LEU A 25 12.29 -0.16 3.27
C LEU A 25 11.01 -0.49 2.51
N TYR A 26 11.13 -1.22 1.42
CA TYR A 26 10.02 -1.55 0.55
C TYR A 26 9.64 -3.02 0.71
N LEU A 27 8.38 -3.29 1.05
CA LEU A 27 7.82 -4.62 1.18
C LEU A 27 6.69 -4.81 0.17
N ASP A 28 6.65 -5.95 -0.49
CA ASP A 28 5.52 -6.44 -1.27
C ASP A 28 5.54 -7.97 -1.24
N ARG A 29 4.40 -8.61 -1.35
CA ARG A 29 4.33 -10.07 -1.43
C ARG A 29 4.81 -10.63 -2.77
N ARG A 30 5.02 -9.76 -3.77
CA ARG A 30 5.46 -10.10 -5.11
C ARG A 30 6.87 -9.56 -5.36
N SER A 31 7.71 -10.34 -6.04
CA SER A 31 8.95 -9.87 -6.64
C SER A 31 8.98 -10.38 -8.07
N GLN A 32 8.51 -9.56 -9.03
CA GLN A 32 8.19 -10.05 -10.37
C GLN A 32 8.19 -8.92 -11.40
N ASP A 33 8.57 -9.26 -12.63
CA ASP A 33 8.41 -8.41 -13.79
C ASP A 33 7.22 -8.88 -14.62
N TYR A 34 6.50 -7.92 -15.18
CA TYR A 34 5.38 -8.17 -16.09
C TYR A 34 5.62 -7.44 -17.39
N ASP A 35 5.58 -8.15 -18.51
CA ASP A 35 5.55 -7.53 -19.82
C ASP A 35 4.17 -6.93 -20.07
N ILE A 36 4.15 -5.68 -20.46
CA ILE A 36 2.95 -4.90 -20.73
C ILE A 36 2.88 -4.65 -22.23
N ALA A 37 1.85 -5.21 -22.87
CA ALA A 37 1.53 -4.92 -24.26
C ALA A 37 1.17 -3.44 -24.44
N PRO A 38 1.35 -2.87 -25.65
CA PRO A 38 0.93 -1.50 -25.95
C PRO A 38 -0.52 -1.23 -25.54
N ASN A 39 -0.73 -0.12 -24.84
CA ASN A 39 -2.05 0.35 -24.39
C ASN A 39 -2.00 1.86 -24.13
N ALA A 40 -3.12 2.46 -23.70
CA ALA A 40 -3.20 3.89 -23.47
C ALA A 40 -2.21 4.44 -22.41
N ALA A 41 -1.86 3.63 -21.41
CA ALA A 41 -0.88 4.02 -20.38
C ALA A 41 0.57 3.70 -20.78
N TYR A 42 0.76 2.76 -21.68
CA TYR A 42 2.05 2.30 -22.21
C TYR A 42 1.95 2.21 -23.75
N PRO A 43 2.01 3.33 -24.48
CA PRO A 43 1.77 3.33 -25.94
C PRO A 43 2.71 2.40 -26.72
N ASN A 44 3.95 2.25 -26.26
CA ASN A 44 4.96 1.39 -26.88
C ASN A 44 5.15 0.05 -26.12
N GLY A 45 4.21 -0.30 -25.22
CA GLY A 45 4.44 -1.40 -24.28
C GLY A 45 5.47 -1.05 -23.24
N GLY A 46 5.96 -2.05 -22.51
CA GLY A 46 7.02 -1.87 -21.50
C GLY A 46 7.09 -3.00 -20.50
N THR A 47 7.91 -2.83 -19.49
CA THR A 47 8.03 -3.77 -18.38
C THR A 47 7.63 -3.10 -17.07
N LEU A 48 6.64 -3.65 -16.38
CA LEU A 48 6.28 -3.27 -15.03
C LEU A 48 7.11 -4.10 -14.05
N ARG A 49 7.93 -3.43 -13.25
CA ARG A 49 8.82 -4.10 -12.30
C ARG A 49 8.33 -3.91 -10.87
N ILE A 50 8.14 -5.02 -10.16
CA ILE A 50 7.90 -5.05 -8.72
C ILE A 50 9.16 -5.61 -8.07
N ARG A 51 9.92 -4.76 -7.41
CA ARG A 51 11.21 -5.06 -6.81
C ARG A 51 11.24 -4.51 -5.38
N PRO A 52 10.61 -5.22 -4.42
CA PRO A 52 10.72 -4.86 -3.01
C PRO A 52 12.11 -5.19 -2.47
N ASP A 53 12.48 -4.59 -1.34
CA ASP A 53 13.66 -5.01 -0.56
C ASP A 53 13.36 -6.30 0.20
N ILE A 54 12.08 -6.48 0.61
CA ILE A 54 11.60 -7.66 1.33
C ILE A 54 10.37 -8.23 0.63
N VAL A 55 10.41 -9.50 0.29
CA VAL A 55 9.22 -10.25 -0.11
C VAL A 55 8.49 -10.69 1.16
N GLY A 56 7.28 -10.17 1.37
CA GLY A 56 6.51 -10.43 2.58
C GLY A 56 5.07 -9.96 2.47
N ASP A 57 4.27 -10.28 3.47
CA ASP A 57 2.85 -9.92 3.53
C ASP A 57 2.63 -8.83 4.60
N PHE A 58 1.86 -7.80 4.27
CA PHE A 58 1.54 -6.72 5.20
C PHE A 58 0.66 -7.19 6.38
N THR A 59 0.05 -8.37 6.29
CA THR A 59 -0.71 -8.98 7.38
C THR A 59 0.16 -9.71 8.40
N ASP A 60 1.48 -9.86 8.12
CA ASP A 60 2.46 -10.56 8.95
C ASP A 60 3.87 -9.98 8.70
N ILE A 61 4.10 -8.76 9.15
CA ILE A 61 5.34 -8.02 8.93
C ILE A 61 6.44 -8.56 9.86
N LYS A 62 7.51 -9.12 9.28
CA LYS A 62 8.62 -9.74 10.05
C LYS A 62 9.59 -8.74 10.68
N GLN A 63 9.18 -7.50 10.88
CA GLN A 63 9.94 -6.47 11.57
C GLN A 63 9.52 -6.36 13.04
N PRO A 64 10.46 -6.02 13.96
CA PRO A 64 10.13 -5.84 15.37
C PRO A 64 9.10 -4.74 15.61
N ASN A 65 8.45 -4.77 16.77
CA ASN A 65 7.58 -3.70 17.22
C ASN A 65 8.36 -2.36 17.26
N ASN A 66 7.68 -1.26 16.97
CA ASN A 66 8.23 0.10 17.10
C ASN A 66 9.54 0.30 16.32
N SER A 67 9.61 -0.21 15.07
CA SER A 67 10.80 -0.13 14.22
C SER A 67 10.85 1.13 13.37
N PHE A 68 9.70 1.63 12.91
CA PHE A 68 9.62 2.70 11.92
C PHE A 68 8.96 3.96 12.45
N TRP A 69 9.38 5.11 11.93
CA TRP A 69 8.78 6.41 12.24
C TRP A 69 7.64 6.76 11.30
N HIS A 70 7.62 6.14 10.13
CA HIS A 70 6.61 6.41 9.11
C HIS A 70 6.26 5.13 8.36
N ILE A 71 4.95 4.91 8.16
CA ILE A 71 4.41 3.80 7.36
C ILE A 71 3.63 4.36 6.19
N VAL A 72 3.86 3.78 5.01
CA VAL A 72 3.04 3.98 3.82
C VAL A 72 2.21 2.71 3.62
N PHE A 73 0.89 2.84 3.57
CA PHE A 73 -0.03 1.74 3.39
C PHE A 73 -1.00 2.03 2.24
N ASP A 74 -0.70 1.51 1.04
CA ASP A 74 -1.53 1.60 -0.19
C ASP A 74 -1.94 0.19 -0.64
N PRO A 75 -2.83 -0.50 0.12
CA PRO A 75 -3.20 -1.88 -0.17
C PRO A 75 -4.03 -1.99 -1.45
N PRO A 76 -4.15 -3.21 -2.02
CA PRO A 76 -5.06 -3.45 -3.13
C PRO A 76 -6.48 -2.99 -2.80
N HIS A 77 -7.06 -2.17 -3.69
CA HIS A 77 -8.43 -1.64 -3.54
C HIS A 77 -9.35 -2.09 -4.69
N ILE A 78 -8.81 -2.85 -5.65
CA ILE A 78 -9.53 -3.30 -6.84
C ILE A 78 -10.01 -4.73 -6.62
N ARG A 79 -11.30 -4.96 -6.83
CA ARG A 79 -11.90 -6.32 -6.83
C ARG A 79 -11.91 -6.85 -8.27
N GLN A 80 -10.73 -7.11 -8.82
CA GLN A 80 -10.55 -7.61 -10.18
C GLN A 80 -10.31 -9.13 -10.16
N LYS A 81 -11.09 -9.87 -10.93
CA LYS A 81 -10.94 -11.33 -11.06
C LYS A 81 -9.87 -11.74 -12.08
N ASN A 82 -9.58 -10.85 -13.05
CA ASN A 82 -8.58 -11.16 -14.07
C ASN A 82 -7.16 -10.86 -13.56
N PRO A 83 -6.32 -11.90 -13.31
CA PRO A 83 -4.96 -11.71 -12.82
C PRO A 83 -4.05 -11.03 -13.86
N ASN A 84 -4.40 -11.09 -15.14
CA ASN A 84 -3.63 -10.51 -16.24
C ASN A 84 -3.97 -9.04 -16.51
N ALA A 85 -5.01 -8.49 -15.87
CA ALA A 85 -5.33 -7.07 -16.01
C ALA A 85 -4.19 -6.20 -15.50
N LEU A 86 -3.88 -5.11 -16.24
CA LEU A 86 -2.79 -4.18 -15.89
C LEU A 86 -2.90 -3.67 -14.44
N LEU A 87 -4.10 -3.27 -14.02
CA LEU A 87 -4.34 -2.80 -12.65
C LEU A 87 -4.06 -3.88 -11.60
N THR A 88 -4.40 -5.16 -11.89
CA THR A 88 -4.08 -6.27 -11.00
C THR A 88 -2.58 -6.52 -10.91
N LYS A 89 -1.86 -6.39 -12.03
CA LYS A 89 -0.40 -6.48 -12.06
C LYS A 89 0.23 -5.33 -11.26
N GLN A 90 -0.29 -4.11 -11.37
CA GLN A 90 0.24 -2.93 -10.66
C GLN A 90 -0.02 -2.98 -9.15
N TYR A 91 -1.27 -3.23 -8.76
CA TYR A 91 -1.74 -3.00 -7.37
C TYR A 91 -2.14 -4.28 -6.64
N GLY A 92 -2.18 -5.42 -7.32
CA GLY A 92 -2.82 -6.61 -6.78
C GLY A 92 -4.35 -6.54 -6.84
N SER A 93 -5.01 -7.51 -6.24
CA SER A 93 -6.47 -7.57 -6.18
C SER A 93 -6.95 -7.83 -4.75
N LEU A 94 -7.98 -7.12 -4.36
CA LEU A 94 -8.73 -7.34 -3.13
C LEU A 94 -9.64 -8.55 -3.33
N SER A 95 -9.39 -9.65 -2.66
CA SER A 95 -10.12 -10.92 -2.82
C SER A 95 -10.42 -11.57 -1.47
N GLY A 96 -11.41 -12.45 -1.45
CA GLY A 96 -11.75 -13.27 -0.26
C GLY A 96 -12.14 -12.41 0.96
N GLU A 97 -11.61 -12.78 2.09
CA GLU A 97 -11.83 -12.13 3.41
C GLU A 97 -11.05 -10.80 3.55
N TRP A 98 -11.29 -9.88 2.63
CA TRP A 98 -10.55 -8.62 2.55
C TRP A 98 -10.66 -7.77 3.82
N ARG A 99 -11.79 -7.86 4.55
CA ARG A 99 -11.96 -7.14 5.82
C ARG A 99 -10.96 -7.61 6.87
N ASP A 100 -10.84 -8.92 7.04
CA ASP A 100 -9.87 -9.53 7.95
C ASP A 100 -8.43 -9.20 7.53
N MET A 101 -8.13 -9.31 6.24
CA MET A 101 -6.83 -8.98 5.68
C MET A 101 -6.44 -7.52 5.96
N LEU A 102 -7.32 -6.54 5.70
CA LEU A 102 -7.04 -5.12 5.96
C LEU A 102 -6.96 -4.81 7.45
N SER A 103 -7.83 -5.42 8.28
CA SER A 103 -7.76 -5.26 9.73
C SER A 103 -6.42 -5.75 10.29
N LYS A 104 -5.96 -6.93 9.86
CA LYS A 104 -4.63 -7.45 10.21
C LYS A 104 -3.53 -6.51 9.71
N GLY A 105 -3.65 -6.00 8.48
CA GLY A 105 -2.71 -5.04 7.91
C GLY A 105 -2.58 -3.77 8.75
N PHE A 106 -3.69 -3.17 9.17
CA PHE A 106 -3.66 -2.02 10.08
C PHE A 106 -2.99 -2.37 11.42
N LYS A 107 -3.34 -3.50 12.03
CA LYS A 107 -2.71 -3.96 13.29
C LYS A 107 -1.21 -4.11 13.15
N GLU A 108 -0.73 -4.73 12.09
CA GLU A 108 0.70 -4.89 11.82
C GLU A 108 1.39 -3.55 11.54
N CYS A 109 0.78 -2.67 10.74
CA CYS A 109 1.30 -1.33 10.51
C CYS A 109 1.48 -0.57 11.83
N PHE A 110 0.46 -0.55 12.70
CA PHE A 110 0.56 0.10 13.99
C PHE A 110 1.49 -0.62 14.97
N ARG A 111 1.62 -1.94 14.88
CA ARG A 111 2.59 -2.69 15.70
C ARG A 111 4.03 -2.27 15.41
N VAL A 112 4.40 -2.20 14.14
CA VAL A 112 5.77 -1.84 13.72
C VAL A 112 6.05 -0.34 13.72
N LEU A 113 5.02 0.49 13.77
CA LEU A 113 5.13 1.94 13.91
C LEU A 113 5.54 2.30 15.34
N LYS A 114 6.47 3.24 15.49
CA LYS A 114 6.89 3.79 16.78
C LYS A 114 5.80 4.66 17.40
N PRO A 115 5.75 4.81 18.75
CA PRO A 115 4.96 5.86 19.38
C PRO A 115 5.30 7.25 18.77
N ASN A 116 4.30 8.07 18.56
CA ASN A 116 4.37 9.36 17.83
C ASN A 116 4.80 9.23 16.35
N GLY A 117 4.90 8.03 15.82
CA GLY A 117 5.09 7.78 14.40
C GLY A 117 3.80 8.01 13.62
N THR A 118 3.94 8.22 12.31
CA THR A 118 2.82 8.51 11.42
C THR A 118 2.59 7.39 10.42
N LEU A 119 1.32 7.17 10.06
CA LEU A 119 0.93 6.28 8.96
C LEU A 119 0.14 7.09 7.94
N ILE A 120 0.53 6.99 6.67
CA ILE A 120 -0.27 7.46 5.53
C ILE A 120 -0.93 6.26 4.89
N PHE A 121 -2.25 6.27 4.93
CA PHE A 121 -3.10 5.27 4.28
C PHE A 121 -3.68 5.86 3.00
N LYS A 122 -3.54 5.15 1.89
CA LYS A 122 -4.12 5.55 0.61
C LYS A 122 -5.18 4.54 0.20
N TRP A 123 -6.35 5.03 -0.18
CA TRP A 123 -7.47 4.19 -0.58
C TRP A 123 -8.25 4.79 -1.73
N ASN A 124 -8.57 4.00 -2.75
CA ASN A 124 -9.52 4.41 -3.78
C ASN A 124 -10.87 3.72 -3.54
N GLU A 125 -11.89 4.52 -3.27
CA GLU A 125 -13.24 4.05 -2.88
C GLU A 125 -14.14 3.63 -4.05
N CYS A 126 -13.57 3.35 -5.21
CA CYS A 126 -14.35 2.92 -6.38
C CYS A 126 -15.14 1.61 -6.18
N ARG A 127 -14.77 0.79 -5.22
CA ARG A 127 -15.40 -0.51 -4.92
C ARG A 127 -15.89 -0.64 -3.49
N VAL A 128 -15.20 -0.05 -2.55
CA VAL A 128 -15.53 -0.08 -1.12
C VAL A 128 -15.38 1.33 -0.59
N PRO A 129 -16.41 1.91 0.02
CA PRO A 129 -16.36 3.23 0.64
C PRO A 129 -15.26 3.33 1.70
N ILE A 130 -14.58 4.47 1.79
CA ILE A 130 -13.55 4.71 2.80
C ILE A 130 -14.06 4.52 4.22
N LYS A 131 -15.33 4.85 4.48
CA LYS A 131 -15.95 4.69 5.80
C LYS A 131 -15.87 3.24 6.28
N GLU A 132 -16.19 2.25 5.42
CA GLU A 132 -16.10 0.82 5.78
C GLU A 132 -14.66 0.39 6.08
N ILE A 133 -13.68 1.03 5.43
CA ILE A 133 -12.27 0.72 5.65
C ILE A 133 -11.78 1.28 6.99
N LEU A 134 -12.20 2.49 7.34
CA LEU A 134 -11.80 3.13 8.59
C LEU A 134 -12.40 2.42 9.83
N GLU A 135 -13.48 1.67 9.67
CA GLU A 135 -14.06 0.81 10.71
C GLU A 135 -13.21 -0.46 11.01
N LEU A 136 -12.19 -0.75 10.19
CA LEU A 136 -11.31 -1.92 10.38
C LEU A 136 -10.11 -1.67 11.30
N THR A 137 -10.00 -0.45 11.84
CA THR A 137 -8.96 -0.08 12.80
C THR A 137 -9.53 0.72 13.95
N ASP A 138 -9.01 0.47 15.17
CA ASP A 138 -9.40 1.22 16.37
C ASP A 138 -8.74 2.61 16.45
N VAL A 139 -7.66 2.82 15.66
CA VAL A 139 -6.95 4.11 15.62
C VAL A 139 -7.72 5.10 14.76
N LYS A 140 -8.11 6.22 15.34
CA LYS A 140 -8.81 7.28 14.60
C LYS A 140 -7.87 8.04 13.69
N PRO A 141 -8.33 8.37 12.45
CA PRO A 141 -7.53 9.20 11.57
C PRO A 141 -7.37 10.62 12.12
N LEU A 142 -6.21 11.22 11.88
CA LEU A 142 -5.92 12.60 12.26
C LEU A 142 -6.52 13.59 11.26
N TYR A 143 -6.32 13.36 9.98
CA TYR A 143 -6.91 14.12 8.87
C TYR A 143 -6.83 13.32 7.57
N GLY A 144 -7.47 13.83 6.52
CA GLY A 144 -7.43 13.23 5.18
C GLY A 144 -7.77 14.21 4.08
N HIS A 145 -7.45 13.83 2.85
CA HIS A 145 -7.74 14.60 1.65
C HIS A 145 -8.16 13.69 0.50
N LYS A 146 -9.10 14.16 -0.32
CA LYS A 146 -9.52 13.48 -1.56
C LYS A 146 -8.71 13.96 -2.75
N SER A 147 -8.37 13.04 -3.65
CA SER A 147 -7.61 13.34 -4.87
C SER A 147 -8.08 12.48 -6.05
N GLY A 148 -7.44 12.69 -7.21
CA GLY A 148 -7.74 11.97 -8.45
C GLY A 148 -8.88 12.63 -9.25
N LYS A 149 -9.01 12.27 -10.53
CA LYS A 149 -9.98 12.87 -11.47
C LYS A 149 -11.44 12.76 -10.98
N LYS A 150 -11.78 11.70 -10.27
CA LYS A 150 -13.14 11.44 -9.74
C LYS A 150 -13.26 11.74 -8.25
N MET A 151 -12.23 12.33 -7.62
CA MET A 151 -12.19 12.60 -6.18
C MET A 151 -12.53 11.36 -5.32
N GLN A 152 -12.07 10.18 -5.77
CA GLN A 152 -12.33 8.89 -5.11
C GLN A 152 -11.10 8.33 -4.39
N THR A 153 -9.93 8.94 -4.55
CA THR A 153 -8.71 8.52 -3.85
C THR A 153 -8.56 9.34 -2.59
N HIS A 154 -8.53 8.66 -1.45
CA HIS A 154 -8.33 9.25 -0.13
C HIS A 154 -6.88 9.06 0.30
N TRP A 155 -6.31 10.11 0.83
CA TRP A 155 -5.06 10.10 1.59
C TRP A 155 -5.42 10.40 3.04
N VAL A 156 -5.14 9.48 3.93
CA VAL A 156 -5.55 9.56 5.33
C VAL A 156 -4.32 9.42 6.21
N ALA A 157 -4.12 10.40 7.08
CA ALA A 157 -3.03 10.41 8.03
C ALA A 157 -3.47 9.92 9.39
N PHE A 158 -2.63 9.09 10.00
CA PHE A 158 -2.77 8.62 11.38
C PHE A 158 -1.51 8.94 12.16
N ILE A 159 -1.64 9.04 13.46
CA ILE A 159 -0.53 9.07 14.41
C ILE A 159 -0.74 7.96 15.45
N LYS A 160 0.33 7.27 15.81
CA LYS A 160 0.30 6.29 16.89
C LYS A 160 0.55 7.01 18.21
N GLU A 161 -0.37 6.92 19.15
CA GLU A 161 -0.19 7.36 20.53
C GLU A 161 0.68 6.39 21.34
#